data_19d92c5e4cc9cdbb53fcc1cb17d1af39
#
_entry.id   19d92c5e4cc9cdbb53fcc1cb17d1af39
#
_cell.length_a   1.000
_cell.length_b   1.000
_cell.length_c   1.000
_cell.angle_alpha   90.00
_cell.angle_beta   90.00
_cell.angle_gamma   90.00
#
_symmetry.space_group_name_H-M   'P 1'
#
loop_
_entity.id
_entity.type
_entity.pdbx_description
1 polymer ?
#
loop_
_entity_poly.entity_id
_entity_poly.type
_entity_poly.pdbx_seq_one_letter_code
_entity_poly.pdbx_strand_id
1 'polypeptide(L)'
;DLDQLNQNIYNKITTVAKDLVSTGQDIEKEFGIPIVNKRISITPVSLVGGSACKTPEDYVTIARTLDKAAKEVGVNFIGGYSALVSKGMTKSEENLIRSIPQALAETERICSSVNVGSTKTGINMDAVRLCGQIVKEAAEATKDNDSLGCAKLVIFCNAPDDNCLLYTSDAADEED
;
A
#
# COMPACT_ATOMS: atom_id res chain seq x y z
N ASP A 1 -11.44 -7.37 16.10
CA ASP A 1 -12.56 -7.45 15.17
C ASP A 1 -12.20 -6.75 13.87
N LEU A 2 -12.27 -7.49 12.75
CA LEU A 2 -11.87 -7.00 11.42
C LEU A 2 -12.80 -5.88 10.91
N ASP A 3 -14.11 -5.99 11.20
CA ASP A 3 -15.09 -5.00 10.77
C ASP A 3 -14.84 -3.65 11.45
N GLN A 4 -14.54 -3.68 12.75
CA GLN A 4 -14.19 -2.49 13.52
C GLN A 4 -12.89 -1.86 12.99
N LEU A 5 -11.88 -2.68 12.64
CA LEU A 5 -10.64 -2.21 12.05
C LEU A 5 -10.91 -1.50 10.72
N ASN A 6 -11.67 -2.13 9.83
CA ASN A 6 -12.04 -1.55 8.53
C ASN A 6 -12.79 -0.22 8.70
N GLN A 7 -13.73 -0.14 9.65
CA GLN A 7 -14.46 1.10 9.93
C GLN A 7 -13.53 2.21 10.45
N ASN A 8 -12.60 1.86 11.34
CA ASN A 8 -11.63 2.81 11.88
C ASN A 8 -10.68 3.34 10.78
N ILE A 9 -10.18 2.47 9.91
CA ILE A 9 -9.35 2.83 8.76
C ILE A 9 -10.11 3.81 7.85
N TYR A 10 -11.32 3.46 7.46
CA TYR A 10 -12.16 4.29 6.60
C TYR A 10 -12.39 5.68 7.21
N ASN A 11 -12.85 5.72 8.46
CA ASN A 11 -13.12 6.98 9.17
C ASN A 11 -11.87 7.84 9.32
N LYS A 12 -10.72 7.23 9.63
CA LYS A 12 -9.45 7.96 9.79
C LYS A 12 -9.05 8.63 8.49
N ILE A 13 -9.04 7.90 7.38
CA ILE A 13 -8.64 8.41 6.06
C ILE A 13 -9.60 9.52 5.60
N THR A 14 -10.90 9.28 5.63
CA THR A 14 -11.89 10.24 5.16
C THR A 14 -11.98 11.51 6.02
N THR A 15 -11.58 11.43 7.30
CA THR A 15 -11.54 12.60 8.19
C THR A 15 -10.24 13.38 7.98
N VAL A 16 -9.08 12.72 7.99
CA VAL A 16 -7.78 13.39 7.97
C VAL A 16 -7.46 13.96 6.60
N ALA A 17 -7.80 13.22 5.54
CA ALA A 17 -7.44 13.60 4.16
C ALA A 17 -8.58 14.31 3.40
N LYS A 18 -9.65 14.72 4.07
CA LYS A 18 -10.85 15.33 3.44
C LYS A 18 -10.55 16.54 2.55
N ASP A 19 -9.56 17.35 2.94
CA ASP A 19 -9.23 18.59 2.26
C ASP A 19 -8.03 18.48 1.31
N LEU A 20 -7.39 17.28 1.22
CA LEU A 20 -6.16 17.08 0.44
C LEU A 20 -6.33 17.48 -1.04
N VAL A 21 -7.40 17.02 -1.67
CA VAL A 21 -7.64 17.26 -3.11
C VAL A 21 -7.98 18.71 -3.37
N SER A 22 -8.85 19.33 -2.56
CA SER A 22 -9.21 20.75 -2.70
C SER A 22 -8.01 21.67 -2.48
N THR A 23 -7.22 21.40 -1.45
CA THR A 23 -5.96 22.14 -1.20
C THR A 23 -4.99 22.04 -2.38
N GLY A 24 -4.81 20.83 -2.94
CA GLY A 24 -4.00 20.65 -4.14
C GLY A 24 -4.51 21.44 -5.34
N GLN A 25 -5.84 21.50 -5.54
CA GLN A 25 -6.45 22.29 -6.61
C GLN A 25 -6.29 23.80 -6.40
N ASP A 26 -6.34 24.28 -5.16
CA ASP A 26 -6.15 25.70 -4.85
C ASP A 26 -4.68 26.11 -5.09
N ILE A 27 -3.71 25.25 -4.73
CA ILE A 27 -2.29 25.44 -5.07
C ILE A 27 -2.07 25.48 -6.60
N GLU A 28 -2.72 24.57 -7.35
CA GLU A 28 -2.66 24.60 -8.83
C GLU A 28 -3.14 25.93 -9.39
N LYS A 29 -4.23 26.47 -8.84
CA LYS A 29 -4.79 27.77 -9.29
C LYS A 29 -3.88 28.94 -8.93
N GLU A 30 -3.33 28.93 -7.72
CA GLU A 30 -2.51 30.03 -7.21
C GLU A 30 -1.15 30.12 -7.95
N PHE A 31 -0.49 28.99 -8.14
CA PHE A 31 0.86 28.94 -8.71
C PHE A 31 0.92 28.61 -10.21
N GLY A 32 -0.20 28.21 -10.80
CA GLY A 32 -0.23 27.81 -12.22
C GLY A 32 0.54 26.52 -12.53
N ILE A 33 0.81 25.68 -11.53
CA ILE A 33 1.58 24.45 -11.65
C ILE A 33 0.61 23.26 -11.49
N PRO A 34 0.48 22.37 -12.49
CA PRO A 34 -0.43 21.22 -12.37
C PRO A 34 0.11 20.18 -11.35
N ILE A 35 -0.72 19.81 -10.37
CA ILE A 35 -0.45 18.72 -9.45
C ILE A 35 -1.16 17.46 -9.99
N VAL A 36 -0.46 16.73 -10.82
CA VAL A 36 -1.03 15.64 -11.63
C VAL A 36 -1.49 14.46 -10.77
N ASN A 37 -0.81 14.17 -9.65
CA ASN A 37 -1.14 13.08 -8.75
C ASN A 37 -1.23 13.56 -7.30
N LYS A 38 -2.34 13.26 -6.66
CA LYS A 38 -2.56 13.44 -5.23
C LYS A 38 -2.67 12.06 -4.60
N ARG A 39 -1.82 11.76 -3.62
CA ARG A 39 -1.65 10.42 -3.06
C ARG A 39 -1.73 10.43 -1.54
N ILE A 40 -2.14 9.31 -0.96
CA ILE A 40 -2.07 9.05 0.48
C ILE A 40 -1.11 7.88 0.70
N SER A 41 -0.31 7.94 1.74
CA SER A 41 0.44 6.81 2.28
C SER A 41 -0.06 6.51 3.69
N ILE A 42 -0.17 5.23 4.02
CA ILE A 42 -0.58 4.78 5.34
C ILE A 42 0.48 3.84 5.94
N THR A 43 0.42 3.66 7.24
CA THR A 43 1.20 2.63 7.94
C THR A 43 1.05 1.28 7.25
N PRO A 44 2.14 0.51 7.04
CA PRO A 44 2.07 -0.79 6.39
C PRO A 44 0.95 -1.66 6.94
N VAL A 45 0.08 -2.13 6.05
CA VAL A 45 -1.12 -2.93 6.44
C VAL A 45 -0.72 -4.22 7.15
N SER A 46 0.47 -4.77 6.88
CA SER A 46 0.99 -5.91 7.63
C SER A 46 1.10 -5.65 9.14
N LEU A 47 1.41 -4.41 9.53
CA LEU A 47 1.49 -4.01 10.94
C LEU A 47 0.10 -3.73 11.53
N VAL A 48 -0.74 -3.02 10.77
CA VAL A 48 -2.09 -2.63 11.23
C VAL A 48 -3.03 -3.83 11.31
N GLY A 49 -3.00 -4.70 10.29
CA GLY A 49 -3.87 -5.86 10.16
C GLY A 49 -3.43 -7.10 10.95
N GLY A 50 -2.18 -7.13 11.44
CA GLY A 50 -1.56 -8.35 11.97
C GLY A 50 -2.30 -9.03 13.11
N SER A 51 -3.01 -8.30 13.94
CA SER A 51 -3.82 -8.85 15.05
C SER A 51 -5.23 -9.28 14.62
N ALA A 52 -5.79 -8.67 13.60
CA ALA A 52 -7.17 -8.87 13.15
C ALA A 52 -7.28 -9.89 12.00
N CYS A 53 -6.32 -9.88 11.07
CA CYS A 53 -6.32 -10.72 9.88
C CYS A 53 -5.71 -12.11 10.15
N LYS A 54 -6.40 -13.15 9.74
CA LYS A 54 -5.96 -14.56 9.88
C LYS A 54 -5.70 -15.22 8.53
N THR A 55 -6.34 -14.73 7.48
CA THR A 55 -6.30 -15.28 6.12
C THR A 55 -5.93 -14.20 5.11
N PRO A 56 -5.48 -14.56 3.89
CA PRO A 56 -5.30 -13.59 2.81
C PRO A 56 -6.58 -12.80 2.48
N GLU A 57 -7.75 -13.44 2.53
CA GLU A 57 -9.04 -12.80 2.24
C GLU A 57 -9.37 -11.67 3.25
N ASP A 58 -8.99 -11.83 4.52
CA ASP A 58 -9.16 -10.76 5.51
C ASP A 58 -8.39 -9.50 5.10
N TYR A 59 -7.19 -9.66 4.54
CA TYR A 59 -6.40 -8.54 4.00
C TYR A 59 -7.05 -7.92 2.76
N VAL A 60 -7.68 -8.72 1.89
CA VAL A 60 -8.41 -8.19 0.72
C VAL A 60 -9.57 -7.30 1.17
N THR A 61 -10.24 -7.60 2.29
CA THR A 61 -11.28 -6.70 2.82
C THR A 61 -10.73 -5.34 3.24
N ILE A 62 -9.52 -5.32 3.81
CA ILE A 62 -8.83 -4.05 4.10
C ILE A 62 -8.51 -3.30 2.80
N ALA A 63 -8.02 -3.98 1.75
CA ALA A 63 -7.77 -3.35 0.46
C ALA A 63 -9.03 -2.70 -0.13
N ARG A 64 -10.16 -3.40 -0.10
CA ARG A 64 -11.46 -2.84 -0.55
C ARG A 64 -11.85 -1.60 0.27
N THR A 65 -11.61 -1.60 1.58
CA THR A 65 -11.88 -0.47 2.46
C THR A 65 -10.99 0.73 2.13
N LEU A 66 -9.70 0.50 1.89
CA LEU A 66 -8.76 1.54 1.48
C LEU A 66 -9.12 2.14 0.13
N ASP A 67 -9.50 1.32 -0.85
CA ASP A 67 -9.92 1.77 -2.18
C ASP A 67 -11.19 2.62 -2.11
N LYS A 68 -12.16 2.20 -1.27
CA LYS A 68 -13.37 2.97 -1.00
C LYS A 68 -13.05 4.33 -0.38
N ALA A 69 -12.18 4.36 0.63
CA ALA A 69 -11.77 5.61 1.27
C ALA A 69 -11.01 6.53 0.29
N ALA A 70 -10.13 5.97 -0.54
CA ALA A 70 -9.39 6.72 -1.57
C ALA A 70 -10.33 7.34 -2.62
N LYS A 71 -11.38 6.61 -3.01
CA LYS A 71 -12.42 7.10 -3.92
C LYS A 71 -13.24 8.23 -3.29
N GLU A 72 -13.60 8.10 -2.02
CA GLU A 72 -14.35 9.12 -1.28
C GLU A 72 -13.56 10.43 -1.17
N VAL A 73 -12.28 10.35 -0.79
CA VAL A 73 -11.40 11.52 -0.69
C VAL A 73 -11.03 12.10 -2.07
N GLY A 74 -11.09 11.28 -3.13
CA GLY A 74 -10.79 11.69 -4.51
C GLY A 74 -9.29 11.64 -4.88
N VAL A 75 -8.43 10.99 -4.07
CA VAL A 75 -7.01 10.83 -4.39
C VAL A 75 -6.79 9.83 -5.52
N ASN A 76 -5.71 9.99 -6.26
CA ASN A 76 -5.39 9.11 -7.39
C ASN A 76 -4.95 7.72 -6.93
N PHE A 77 -4.11 7.66 -5.87
CA PHE A 77 -3.57 6.41 -5.34
C PHE A 77 -3.46 6.47 -3.82
N ILE A 78 -3.51 5.28 -3.20
CA ILE A 78 -3.22 5.05 -1.79
C ILE A 78 -2.19 3.93 -1.67
N GLY A 79 -1.05 4.25 -1.05
CA GLY A 79 0.03 3.32 -0.73
C GLY A 79 -0.08 2.83 0.71
N GLY A 80 0.70 1.78 1.02
CA GLY A 80 0.75 1.19 2.36
C GLY A 80 0.10 -0.20 2.44
N TYR A 81 -0.44 -0.73 1.34
CA TYR A 81 -0.78 -2.15 1.26
C TYR A 81 0.51 -2.97 1.10
N SER A 82 1.29 -3.02 2.19
CA SER A 82 2.69 -3.41 2.16
C SER A 82 3.11 -4.30 3.33
N ALA A 83 4.21 -5.04 3.10
CA ALA A 83 4.87 -5.86 4.09
C ALA A 83 6.38 -5.59 4.12
N LEU A 84 6.97 -5.63 5.31
CA LEU A 84 8.39 -5.37 5.57
C LEU A 84 9.04 -6.66 6.06
N VAL A 85 9.54 -7.48 5.14
CA VAL A 85 9.97 -8.86 5.41
C VAL A 85 11.48 -9.07 5.28
N SER A 86 12.27 -8.00 5.25
CA SER A 86 13.74 -8.08 5.12
C SER A 86 14.40 -8.81 6.31
N LYS A 87 13.84 -8.70 7.51
CA LYS A 87 14.34 -9.35 8.74
C LYS A 87 13.75 -10.74 9.02
N GLY A 88 12.84 -11.18 8.17
CA GLY A 88 12.07 -12.40 8.32
C GLY A 88 10.62 -12.15 7.95
N MET A 89 9.85 -13.21 7.76
CA MET A 89 8.46 -13.14 7.35
C MET A 89 7.58 -13.91 8.34
N THR A 90 6.68 -13.20 8.98
CA THR A 90 5.64 -13.79 9.83
C THR A 90 4.52 -14.39 8.99
N LYS A 91 3.68 -15.25 9.60
CA LYS A 91 2.52 -15.81 8.90
C LYS A 91 1.52 -14.73 8.47
N SER A 92 1.41 -13.66 9.24
CA SER A 92 0.55 -12.51 8.92
C SER A 92 1.04 -11.76 7.69
N GLU A 93 2.35 -11.50 7.59
CA GLU A 93 2.96 -10.87 6.43
C GLU A 93 2.88 -11.77 5.19
N GLU A 94 3.07 -13.08 5.34
CA GLU A 94 2.86 -14.03 4.25
C GLU A 94 1.43 -13.97 3.74
N ASN A 95 0.43 -13.93 4.62
CA ASN A 95 -0.98 -13.83 4.23
C ASN A 95 -1.27 -12.53 3.48
N LEU A 96 -0.69 -11.39 3.92
CA LEU A 96 -0.81 -10.14 3.19
C LEU A 96 -0.19 -10.25 1.79
N ILE A 97 1.05 -10.77 1.68
CA ILE A 97 1.72 -10.92 0.38
C ILE A 97 0.90 -11.79 -0.55
N ARG A 98 0.35 -12.90 -0.06
CA ARG A 98 -0.51 -13.80 -0.84
C ARG A 98 -1.84 -13.17 -1.27
N SER A 99 -2.31 -12.15 -0.56
CA SER A 99 -3.54 -11.42 -0.91
C SER A 99 -3.35 -10.38 -2.02
N ILE A 100 -2.11 -9.99 -2.33
CA ILE A 100 -1.79 -8.90 -3.27
C ILE A 100 -2.43 -9.09 -4.64
N PRO A 101 -2.35 -10.27 -5.31
CA PRO A 101 -2.93 -10.44 -6.64
C PRO A 101 -4.43 -10.13 -6.67
N GLN A 102 -5.17 -10.69 -5.71
CA GLN A 102 -6.61 -10.46 -5.60
C GLN A 102 -6.92 -9.02 -5.22
N ALA A 103 -6.20 -8.45 -4.25
CA ALA A 103 -6.37 -7.06 -3.83
C ALA A 103 -6.19 -6.09 -5.01
N LEU A 104 -5.14 -6.27 -5.81
CA LEU A 104 -4.87 -5.42 -6.98
C LEU A 104 -5.84 -5.64 -8.14
N ALA A 105 -6.41 -6.84 -8.27
CA ALA A 105 -7.43 -7.13 -9.28
C ALA A 105 -8.79 -6.50 -8.93
N GLU A 106 -9.14 -6.46 -7.64
CA GLU A 106 -10.43 -5.96 -7.16
C GLU A 106 -10.46 -4.46 -6.84
N THR A 107 -9.29 -3.79 -6.84
CA THR A 107 -9.17 -2.38 -6.48
C THR A 107 -8.52 -1.56 -7.60
N GLU A 108 -8.87 -0.27 -7.64
CA GLU A 108 -8.38 0.64 -8.66
C GLU A 108 -7.19 1.49 -8.17
N ARG A 109 -7.25 1.97 -6.93
CA ARG A 109 -6.36 3.02 -6.39
C ARG A 109 -5.30 2.50 -5.42
N ILE A 110 -5.32 1.22 -5.08
CA ILE A 110 -4.35 0.60 -4.17
C ILE A 110 -3.02 0.41 -4.87
N CYS A 111 -1.95 0.83 -4.18
CA CYS A 111 -0.58 0.47 -4.52
C CYS A 111 0.00 -0.41 -3.42
N SER A 112 0.76 -1.42 -3.83
CA SER A 112 1.36 -2.41 -2.94
C SER A 112 2.88 -2.41 -3.05
N SER A 113 3.54 -2.70 -1.95
CA SER A 113 4.99 -2.89 -1.93
C SER A 113 5.41 -3.95 -0.92
N VAL A 114 6.52 -4.62 -1.22
CA VAL A 114 7.14 -5.58 -0.31
C VAL A 114 8.63 -5.28 -0.22
N ASN A 115 9.13 -5.05 1.00
CA ASN A 115 10.57 -4.89 1.23
C ASN A 115 11.19 -6.24 1.61
N VAL A 116 11.99 -6.81 0.71
CA VAL A 116 12.59 -8.14 0.88
C VAL A 116 14.04 -8.11 1.34
N GLY A 117 14.69 -6.95 1.40
CA GLY A 117 16.10 -6.87 1.78
C GLY A 117 16.57 -5.47 2.13
N SER A 118 17.62 -5.39 2.93
CA SER A 118 18.36 -4.17 3.26
C SER A 118 19.84 -4.43 3.41
N THR A 119 20.65 -3.37 3.39
CA THR A 119 22.12 -3.49 3.64
C THR A 119 22.45 -4.06 5.01
N LYS A 120 21.59 -3.84 6.01
CA LYS A 120 21.79 -4.32 7.37
C LYS A 120 21.39 -5.78 7.57
N THR A 121 20.33 -6.22 6.90
CA THR A 121 19.73 -7.53 7.14
C THR A 121 20.00 -8.54 6.03
N GLY A 122 20.54 -8.09 4.89
CA GLY A 122 20.67 -8.91 3.71
C GLY A 122 19.32 -9.11 2.99
N ILE A 123 19.22 -10.18 2.23
CA ILE A 123 18.06 -10.47 1.36
C ILE A 123 17.31 -11.70 1.92
N ASN A 124 16.02 -11.57 2.13
CA ASN A 124 15.14 -12.68 2.48
C ASN A 124 14.76 -13.46 1.19
N MET A 125 15.49 -14.54 0.91
CA MET A 125 15.30 -15.32 -0.32
C MET A 125 13.95 -16.04 -0.38
N ASP A 126 13.35 -16.40 0.74
CA ASP A 126 12.01 -16.99 0.77
C ASP A 126 10.95 -15.96 0.36
N ALA A 127 11.11 -14.72 0.83
CA ALA A 127 10.26 -13.61 0.40
C ALA A 127 10.46 -13.29 -1.10
N VAL A 128 11.69 -13.31 -1.60
CA VAL A 128 11.98 -13.12 -3.04
C VAL A 128 11.27 -14.18 -3.88
N ARG A 129 11.38 -15.45 -3.50
CA ARG A 129 10.69 -16.55 -4.18
C ARG A 129 9.18 -16.37 -4.18
N LEU A 130 8.60 -16.02 -3.03
CA LEU A 130 7.17 -15.77 -2.91
C LEU A 130 6.75 -14.58 -3.78
N CYS A 131 7.48 -13.47 -3.73
CA CYS A 131 7.19 -12.29 -4.54
C CYS A 131 7.24 -12.58 -6.05
N GLY A 132 8.16 -13.42 -6.51
CA GLY A 132 8.21 -13.87 -7.91
C GLY A 132 6.92 -14.59 -8.35
N GLN A 133 6.35 -15.42 -7.48
CA GLN A 133 5.05 -16.06 -7.72
C GLN A 133 3.92 -15.03 -7.72
N ILE A 134 3.90 -14.13 -6.76
CA ILE A 134 2.88 -13.09 -6.61
C ILE A 134 2.84 -12.13 -7.81
N VAL A 135 4.00 -11.74 -8.35
CA VAL A 135 4.06 -10.92 -9.58
C VAL A 135 3.39 -11.64 -10.75
N LYS A 136 3.67 -12.92 -10.93
CA LYS A 136 3.04 -13.72 -11.98
C LYS A 136 1.53 -13.86 -11.78
N GLU A 137 1.09 -14.13 -10.54
CA GLU A 137 -0.33 -14.23 -10.19
C GLU A 137 -1.04 -12.88 -10.38
N ALA A 138 -0.42 -11.76 -10.01
CA ALA A 138 -0.97 -10.42 -10.24
C ALA A 138 -1.12 -10.10 -11.73
N ALA A 139 -0.14 -10.49 -12.56
CA ALA A 139 -0.23 -10.34 -14.01
C ALA A 139 -1.42 -11.12 -14.58
N GLU A 140 -1.57 -12.39 -14.18
CA GLU A 140 -2.68 -13.23 -14.63
C GLU A 140 -4.04 -12.74 -14.12
N ALA A 141 -4.12 -12.33 -12.84
CA ALA A 141 -5.36 -11.84 -12.23
C ALA A 141 -5.86 -10.52 -12.87
N THR A 142 -4.98 -9.75 -13.51
CA THR A 142 -5.30 -8.46 -14.13
C THR A 142 -5.08 -8.45 -15.65
N LYS A 143 -4.96 -9.62 -16.28
CA LYS A 143 -4.65 -9.74 -17.72
C LYS A 143 -5.66 -9.05 -18.63
N ASP A 144 -6.93 -9.05 -18.25
CA ASP A 144 -8.00 -8.40 -19.02
C ASP A 144 -7.95 -6.86 -18.90
N ASN A 145 -7.06 -6.33 -18.06
CA ASN A 145 -6.76 -4.91 -17.89
C ASN A 145 -5.25 -4.67 -18.07
N ASP A 146 -4.67 -5.17 -19.16
CA ASP A 146 -3.27 -5.00 -19.56
C ASP A 146 -2.25 -5.39 -18.46
N SER A 147 -2.61 -6.30 -17.57
CA SER A 147 -1.82 -6.71 -16.40
C SER A 147 -1.42 -5.51 -15.50
N LEU A 148 -2.28 -4.50 -15.41
CA LEU A 148 -2.02 -3.25 -14.70
C LEU A 148 -1.75 -3.43 -13.19
N GLY A 149 -2.16 -4.56 -12.61
CA GLY A 149 -1.80 -4.93 -11.24
C GLY A 149 -0.29 -4.91 -11.00
N CYS A 150 0.51 -5.34 -11.97
CA CYS A 150 1.97 -5.30 -11.86
C CYS A 150 2.55 -3.88 -11.81
N ALA A 151 1.90 -2.90 -12.44
CA ALA A 151 2.31 -1.50 -12.39
C ALA A 151 2.04 -0.84 -11.03
N LYS A 152 1.19 -1.46 -10.20
CA LYS A 152 0.84 -1.01 -8.84
C LYS A 152 1.57 -1.80 -7.74
N LEU A 153 2.50 -2.69 -8.10
CA LEU A 153 3.28 -3.53 -7.19
C LEU A 153 4.77 -3.25 -7.33
N VAL A 154 5.42 -2.97 -6.21
CA VAL A 154 6.88 -2.77 -6.15
C VAL A 154 7.50 -3.74 -5.15
N ILE A 155 8.57 -4.42 -5.56
CA ILE A 155 9.39 -5.24 -4.69
C ILE A 155 10.70 -4.49 -4.43
N PHE A 156 10.91 -4.07 -3.19
CA PHE A 156 12.11 -3.36 -2.78
C PHE A 156 13.18 -4.31 -2.26
N CYS A 157 14.41 -4.09 -2.71
CA CYS A 157 15.60 -4.71 -2.16
C CYS A 157 16.66 -3.63 -1.95
N ASN A 158 17.35 -3.68 -0.81
CA ASN A 158 18.38 -2.72 -0.45
C ASN A 158 17.87 -1.26 -0.32
N ALA A 159 16.60 -1.09 0.07
CA ALA A 159 16.10 0.21 0.48
C ALA A 159 16.62 0.58 1.87
N PRO A 160 16.97 1.85 2.14
CA PRO A 160 17.34 2.31 3.47
C PRO A 160 16.16 2.15 4.45
N ASP A 161 16.48 1.99 5.74
CA ASP A 161 15.48 1.72 6.78
C ASP A 161 14.50 2.89 7.00
N ASP A 162 14.89 4.09 6.62
CA ASP A 162 14.17 5.37 6.74
C ASP A 162 13.53 5.86 5.43
N ASN A 163 13.37 4.97 4.46
CA ASN A 163 12.79 5.33 3.17
C ASN A 163 11.28 5.59 3.29
N CYS A 164 10.88 6.84 3.06
CA CYS A 164 9.49 7.30 3.16
C CYS A 164 8.49 6.59 2.23
N LEU A 165 8.94 5.96 1.14
CA LEU A 165 8.07 5.16 0.27
C LEU A 165 7.66 3.82 0.91
N LEU A 166 8.43 3.32 1.87
CA LEU A 166 8.18 2.06 2.56
C LEU A 166 7.45 2.25 3.88
N TYR A 167 7.71 3.37 4.53
CA TYR A 167 7.13 3.75 5.81
C TYR A 167 6.28 5.00 5.60
N THR A 168 5.26 5.17 6.40
CA THR A 168 4.59 6.45 6.51
C THR A 168 5.52 7.39 7.28
N SER A 169 6.37 8.11 6.59
CA SER A 169 7.02 9.27 7.17
C SER A 169 6.26 10.50 6.74
N ASP A 170 6.08 11.41 7.66
CA ASP A 170 5.70 12.75 7.31
C ASP A 170 6.95 13.44 6.75
N ALA A 171 7.02 13.57 5.43
CA ALA A 171 8.14 14.21 4.76
C ALA A 171 8.31 15.70 5.14
N ALA A 172 7.38 16.24 5.92
CA ALA A 172 7.44 17.60 6.45
C ALA A 172 8.28 17.71 7.72
N ASP A 173 8.58 16.60 8.42
CA ASP A 173 9.34 16.62 9.67
C ASP A 173 10.87 16.45 9.46
N GLU A 174 11.35 16.31 8.23
CA GLU A 174 12.78 16.12 7.93
C GLU A 174 13.52 17.39 7.49
N GLU A 175 12.89 18.56 7.54
CA GLU A 175 13.54 19.85 7.28
C GLU A 175 13.80 20.63 8.58
N ASP A 176 14.69 20.12 9.43
CA ASP A 176 15.38 20.92 10.46
C ASP A 176 16.89 20.62 10.49
#